data_b77c8af7785bd6e1483026368a0f26be
#
_entry.id   b77c8af7785bd6e1483026368a0f26be
#
_cell.length_a   1.000
_cell.length_b   1.000
_cell.length_c   1.000
_cell.angle_alpha   90.00
_cell.angle_beta   90.00
_cell.angle_gamma   90.00
#
_symmetry.space_group_name_H-M   'P 1'
#
loop_
_entity.id
_entity.type
_entity.pdbx_description
1 polymer ?
#
loop_
_entity_poly.entity_id
_entity_poly.type
_entity_poly.pdbx_seq_one_letter_code
_entity_poly.pdbx_strand_id
1 'polypeptide(L)'
;MLALPIAYIVIGAVYLHDCTIQRMIPIYLIVMGSFSAAKNIMSLGERFRNHRENETEKNAKPNPLDGLLGCFILAWFIAGNVWIYSVYTTVNMKDATDANYCQPTLYLFAFWATTVTYIFLGVMMCCCCCAAVVFGSAAARSEQS
;
A
#
# COMPACT_ATOMS: atom_id res chain seq x y z
N MET A 1 6.45 -10.22 -6.26
CA MET A 1 5.84 -9.14 -5.46
C MET A 1 6.77 -7.97 -5.16
N LEU A 2 8.10 -8.13 -5.34
CA LEU A 2 9.07 -7.02 -5.19
C LEU A 2 9.03 -6.01 -6.34
N ALA A 3 8.47 -6.37 -7.49
CA ALA A 3 8.39 -5.49 -8.65
C ALA A 3 7.59 -4.20 -8.39
N LEU A 4 6.47 -4.29 -7.68
CA LEU A 4 5.64 -3.13 -7.36
C LEU A 4 6.37 -2.10 -6.46
N PRO A 5 6.96 -2.48 -5.32
CA PRO A 5 7.73 -1.54 -4.51
C PRO A 5 8.88 -0.88 -5.27
N ILE A 6 9.57 -1.66 -6.09
CA ILE A 6 10.67 -1.14 -6.93
C ILE A 6 10.14 -0.12 -7.93
N ALA A 7 9.00 -0.39 -8.59
CA ALA A 7 8.36 0.54 -9.50
C ALA A 7 7.96 1.85 -8.80
N TYR A 8 7.42 1.77 -7.58
CA TYR A 8 7.10 2.95 -6.77
C TYR A 8 8.33 3.82 -6.51
N ILE A 9 9.45 3.20 -6.12
CA ILE A 9 10.71 3.91 -5.83
C ILE A 9 11.29 4.52 -7.10
N VAL A 10 11.37 3.76 -8.19
CA VAL A 10 11.97 4.20 -9.45
C VAL A 10 11.19 5.37 -10.05
N ILE A 11 9.87 5.24 -10.16
CA ILE A 11 9.02 6.29 -10.74
C ILE A 11 9.05 7.54 -9.85
N GLY A 12 8.97 7.38 -8.54
CA GLY A 12 9.07 8.49 -7.60
C GLY A 12 10.41 9.22 -7.68
N ALA A 13 11.52 8.48 -7.81
CA ALA A 13 12.86 9.06 -7.89
C ALA A 13 13.14 9.74 -9.23
N VAL A 14 12.77 9.10 -10.34
CA VAL A 14 13.00 9.63 -11.70
C VAL A 14 12.23 10.93 -11.92
N TYR A 15 11.01 10.99 -11.46
CA TYR A 15 10.12 12.16 -11.65
C TYR A 15 10.00 13.04 -10.40
N LEU A 16 10.98 12.99 -9.50
CA LEU A 16 10.94 13.70 -8.21
C LEU A 16 10.72 15.21 -8.36
N HIS A 17 11.25 15.80 -9.41
CA HIS A 17 11.17 17.23 -9.66
C HIS A 17 10.15 17.61 -10.75
N ASP A 18 9.47 16.63 -11.33
CA ASP A 18 8.60 16.84 -12.48
C ASP A 18 7.11 17.04 -12.11
N CYS A 19 6.80 17.15 -10.83
CA CYS A 19 5.46 17.47 -10.34
C CYS A 19 5.49 18.77 -9.54
N THR A 20 5.16 19.88 -10.21
CA THR A 20 5.21 21.22 -9.61
C THR A 20 4.00 21.50 -8.72
N ILE A 21 2.83 21.01 -9.11
CA ILE A 21 1.57 21.25 -8.39
C ILE A 21 1.58 20.63 -6.99
N GLN A 22 2.19 19.45 -6.83
CA GLN A 22 2.25 18.78 -5.54
C GLN A 22 3.54 17.96 -5.42
N ARG A 23 4.52 18.53 -4.75
CA ARG A 23 5.83 17.88 -4.53
C ARG A 23 5.76 16.64 -3.65
N MET A 24 4.69 16.50 -2.89
CA MET A 24 4.54 15.37 -1.98
C MET A 24 4.20 14.06 -2.69
N ILE A 25 3.68 14.10 -3.93
CA ILE A 25 3.31 12.90 -4.69
C ILE A 25 4.52 11.99 -4.95
N PRO A 26 5.63 12.47 -5.55
CA PRO A 26 6.80 11.61 -5.76
C PRO A 26 7.43 11.16 -4.44
N ILE A 27 7.45 12.02 -3.42
CA ILE A 27 7.94 11.65 -2.08
C ILE A 27 7.06 10.54 -1.49
N TYR A 28 5.75 10.66 -1.63
CA TYR A 28 4.79 9.64 -1.22
C TYR A 28 5.12 8.28 -1.85
N LEU A 29 5.37 8.25 -3.17
CA LEU A 29 5.71 7.02 -3.88
C LEU A 29 7.00 6.40 -3.37
N ILE A 30 8.05 7.20 -3.16
CA ILE A 30 9.35 6.73 -2.65
C ILE A 30 9.18 6.12 -1.26
N VAL A 31 8.51 6.81 -0.35
CA VAL A 31 8.29 6.34 1.02
C VAL A 31 7.45 5.07 1.02
N MET A 32 6.34 5.03 0.27
CA MET A 32 5.50 3.82 0.16
C MET A 32 6.28 2.64 -0.40
N GLY A 33 7.05 2.86 -1.45
CA GLY A 33 7.88 1.84 -2.06
C GLY A 33 8.93 1.30 -1.10
N SER A 34 9.62 2.18 -0.38
CA SER A 34 10.66 1.81 0.58
C SER A 34 10.11 0.97 1.73
N PHE A 35 9.02 1.39 2.36
CA PHE A 35 8.38 0.64 3.45
C PHE A 35 7.78 -0.67 2.97
N SER A 36 7.17 -0.69 1.78
CA SER A 36 6.63 -1.91 1.18
C SER A 36 7.75 -2.91 0.86
N ALA A 37 8.87 -2.45 0.32
CA ALA A 37 10.05 -3.27 0.07
C ALA A 37 10.61 -3.86 1.38
N ALA A 38 10.73 -3.04 2.42
CA ALA A 38 11.20 -3.48 3.73
C ALA A 38 10.30 -4.59 4.30
N LYS A 39 8.98 -4.43 4.24
CA LYS A 39 8.04 -5.47 4.67
C LYS A 39 8.18 -6.76 3.86
N ASN A 40 8.33 -6.67 2.55
CA ASN A 40 8.54 -7.84 1.70
C ASN A 40 9.83 -8.58 2.05
N ILE A 41 10.93 -7.85 2.29
CA ILE A 41 12.22 -8.42 2.68
C ILE A 41 12.12 -9.12 4.05
N MET A 42 11.45 -8.50 5.02
CA MET A 42 11.21 -9.08 6.34
C MET A 42 10.41 -10.38 6.23
N SER A 43 9.33 -10.38 5.45
CA SER A 43 8.50 -11.56 5.20
C SER A 43 9.29 -12.69 4.54
N LEU A 44 10.16 -12.37 3.58
CA LEU A 44 11.04 -13.36 2.96
C LEU A 44 12.01 -13.93 3.96
N GLY A 45 12.64 -13.10 4.79
CA GLY A 45 13.54 -13.54 5.86
C GLY A 45 12.86 -14.49 6.83
N GLU A 46 11.64 -14.19 7.24
CA GLU A 46 10.84 -15.07 8.11
C GLU A 46 10.53 -16.41 7.44
N ARG A 47 10.16 -16.40 6.16
CA ARG A 47 9.90 -17.64 5.40
C ARG A 47 11.14 -18.50 5.28
N PHE A 48 12.31 -17.90 4.99
CA PHE A 48 13.57 -18.63 4.93
C PHE A 48 13.96 -19.21 6.30
N ARG A 49 13.78 -18.43 7.37
CA ARG A 49 14.06 -18.88 8.72
C ARG A 49 13.13 -20.03 9.14
N ASN A 50 11.84 -19.91 8.90
CA ASN A 50 10.85 -20.96 9.20
C ASN A 50 11.08 -22.25 8.40
N HIS A 51 11.59 -22.12 7.18
CA HIS A 51 11.93 -23.29 6.36
C HIS A 51 13.18 -24.02 6.85
N ARG A 52 14.07 -23.29 7.55
CA ARG A 52 15.31 -23.82 8.11
C ARG A 52 15.14 -24.42 9.49
N GLU A 53 14.25 -23.90 10.29
CA GLU A 53 13.88 -24.39 11.60
C GLU A 53 12.64 -25.27 11.48
N ASN A 54 12.83 -26.57 11.29
CA ASN A 54 11.77 -27.56 11.17
C ASN A 54 10.62 -27.32 12.16
N GLU A 55 9.46 -26.94 11.63
CA GLU A 55 8.08 -27.13 12.12
C GLU A 55 7.75 -27.00 13.62
N THR A 56 8.71 -26.76 14.51
CA THR A 56 8.49 -26.92 15.93
C THR A 56 7.94 -25.66 16.65
N GLU A 57 7.96 -24.51 15.99
CA GLU A 57 7.37 -23.30 16.60
C GLU A 57 6.58 -22.48 15.59
N LYS A 58 5.36 -22.91 15.32
CA LYS A 58 4.34 -22.08 14.66
C LYS A 58 3.74 -21.02 15.60
N ASN A 59 4.43 -20.63 16.62
CA ASN A 59 4.06 -19.50 17.46
C ASN A 59 4.74 -18.24 16.90
N ALA A 60 4.27 -17.83 15.69
CA ALA A 60 4.57 -16.50 15.20
C ALA A 60 3.89 -15.49 16.13
N LYS A 61 4.59 -15.06 17.16
CA LYS A 61 4.18 -13.87 17.93
C LYS A 61 4.12 -12.71 16.95
N PRO A 62 2.96 -12.00 16.83
CA PRO A 62 2.91 -10.81 16.01
C PRO A 62 3.92 -9.82 16.55
N ASN A 63 4.91 -9.48 15.73
CA ASN A 63 5.90 -8.47 16.11
C ASN A 63 5.18 -7.12 16.26
N PRO A 64 5.28 -6.46 17.42
CA PRO A 64 4.67 -5.13 17.57
C PRO A 64 5.22 -4.13 16.56
N LEU A 65 6.44 -4.34 16.08
CA LEU A 65 7.06 -3.54 15.04
C LEU A 65 6.31 -3.65 13.70
N ASP A 66 5.84 -4.84 13.33
CA ASP A 66 5.06 -5.03 12.09
C ASP A 66 3.71 -4.31 12.16
N GLY A 67 3.05 -4.35 13.30
CA GLY A 67 1.83 -3.60 13.56
C GLY A 67 2.04 -2.09 13.46
N LEU A 68 3.13 -1.59 14.04
CA LEU A 68 3.48 -0.18 13.98
C LEU A 68 3.78 0.28 12.54
N LEU A 69 4.55 -0.51 11.79
CA LEU A 69 4.81 -0.27 10.37
C LEU A 69 3.53 -0.28 9.54
N GLY A 70 2.63 -1.23 9.81
CA GLY A 70 1.33 -1.30 9.17
C GLY A 70 0.49 -0.04 9.39
N CYS A 71 0.41 0.42 10.63
CA CYS A 71 -0.28 1.67 10.98
C CYS A 71 0.34 2.89 10.28
N PHE A 72 1.66 2.96 10.23
CA PHE A 72 2.38 4.04 9.55
C PHE A 72 2.07 4.04 8.04
N ILE A 73 2.16 2.89 7.40
CA ILE A 73 1.86 2.74 5.95
C ILE A 73 0.41 3.15 5.67
N LEU A 74 -0.52 2.76 6.52
CA LEU A 74 -1.93 3.11 6.38
C LEU A 74 -2.17 4.61 6.51
N ALA A 75 -1.60 5.25 7.52
CA ALA A 75 -1.67 6.69 7.70
C ALA A 75 -1.02 7.44 6.52
N TRP A 76 0.13 6.98 6.06
CA TRP A 76 0.83 7.54 4.91
C TRP A 76 0.02 7.37 3.61
N PHE A 77 -0.61 6.21 3.44
CA PHE A 77 -1.51 5.95 2.32
C PHE A 77 -2.68 6.93 2.29
N ILE A 78 -3.31 7.20 3.43
CA ILE A 78 -4.40 8.17 3.55
C ILE A 78 -3.90 9.58 3.18
N ALA A 79 -2.74 9.99 3.68
CA ALA A 79 -2.13 11.27 3.34
C ALA A 79 -1.86 11.38 1.83
N GLY A 80 -1.31 10.32 1.22
CA GLY A 80 -1.09 10.25 -0.22
C GLY A 80 -2.37 10.40 -1.04
N ASN A 81 -3.45 9.79 -0.57
CA ASN A 81 -4.77 9.95 -1.20
C ASN A 81 -5.21 11.42 -1.20
N VAL A 82 -5.09 12.09 -0.06
CA VAL A 82 -5.44 13.51 0.05
C VAL A 82 -4.62 14.34 -0.96
N TRP A 83 -3.32 14.10 -1.06
CA TRP A 83 -2.47 14.84 -2.00
C TRP A 83 -2.80 14.55 -3.47
N ILE A 84 -3.03 13.29 -3.83
CA ILE A 84 -3.33 12.90 -5.21
C ILE A 84 -4.69 13.42 -5.66
N TYR A 85 -5.72 13.23 -4.84
CA TYR A 85 -7.07 13.62 -5.20
C TYR A 85 -7.34 15.13 -5.04
N SER A 86 -6.60 15.82 -4.18
CA SER A 86 -6.77 17.28 -4.02
C SER A 86 -6.42 18.07 -5.28
N VAL A 87 -5.51 17.55 -6.09
CA VAL A 87 -5.07 18.22 -7.33
C VAL A 87 -5.69 17.63 -8.58
N TYR A 88 -6.58 16.66 -8.45
CA TYR A 88 -7.18 15.93 -9.57
C TYR A 88 -7.82 16.84 -10.61
N THR A 89 -8.53 17.88 -10.19
CA THR A 89 -9.23 18.81 -11.07
C THR A 89 -8.35 19.92 -11.63
N THR A 90 -7.21 20.20 -11.00
CA THR A 90 -6.35 21.35 -11.33
C THR A 90 -5.03 20.93 -11.97
N VAL A 91 -4.68 19.65 -11.91
CA VAL A 91 -3.42 19.15 -12.46
C VAL A 91 -3.36 19.31 -13.97
N ASN A 92 -2.27 19.90 -14.48
CA ASN A 92 -1.97 20.02 -15.89
C ASN A 92 -0.89 18.99 -16.28
N MET A 93 -1.22 18.13 -17.23
CA MET A 93 -0.34 17.08 -17.73
C MET A 93 0.25 17.38 -19.10
N LYS A 94 -0.11 18.54 -19.70
CA LYS A 94 0.24 18.87 -21.07
C LYS A 94 1.33 19.92 -21.18
N ASP A 95 1.39 20.87 -20.26
CA ASP A 95 2.31 22.01 -20.31
C ASP A 95 3.30 21.94 -19.13
N ALA A 96 4.56 21.66 -19.46
CA ALA A 96 5.64 21.57 -18.47
C ALA A 96 6.01 22.92 -17.82
N THR A 97 5.60 24.03 -18.42
CA THR A 97 5.86 25.36 -17.90
C THR A 97 4.79 25.88 -16.94
N ASP A 98 3.67 25.17 -16.86
CA ASP A 98 2.56 25.54 -15.96
C ASP A 98 2.92 25.22 -14.49
N ALA A 99 2.57 26.12 -13.58
CA ALA A 99 2.72 25.92 -12.14
C ALA A 99 1.92 24.71 -11.61
N ASN A 100 0.86 24.34 -12.33
CA ASN A 100 0.01 23.19 -12.00
C ASN A 100 0.42 21.91 -12.74
N TYR A 101 1.64 21.88 -13.31
CA TYR A 101 2.12 20.73 -14.06
C TYR A 101 2.51 19.57 -13.14
N CYS A 102 2.16 18.36 -13.55
CA CYS A 102 2.70 17.12 -13.02
C CYS A 102 2.94 16.16 -14.19
N GLN A 103 4.09 15.47 -14.17
CA GLN A 103 4.42 14.51 -15.20
C GLN A 103 3.29 13.47 -15.33
N PRO A 104 2.74 13.26 -16.55
CA PRO A 104 1.60 12.36 -16.73
C PRO A 104 1.87 10.94 -16.24
N THR A 105 3.05 10.39 -16.52
CA THR A 105 3.43 9.04 -16.09
C THR A 105 3.43 8.93 -14.57
N LEU A 106 4.03 9.89 -13.87
CA LEU A 106 4.09 9.92 -12.42
C LEU A 106 2.69 10.03 -11.81
N TYR A 107 1.91 11.00 -12.26
CA TYR A 107 0.59 11.27 -11.71
C TYR A 107 -0.39 10.12 -11.98
N LEU A 108 -0.44 9.63 -13.21
CA LEU A 108 -1.31 8.52 -13.59
C LEU A 108 -0.92 7.24 -12.86
N PHE A 109 0.37 6.96 -12.73
CA PHE A 109 0.83 5.81 -11.96
C PHE A 109 0.39 5.91 -10.50
N ALA A 110 0.60 7.06 -9.85
CA ALA A 110 0.18 7.29 -8.47
C ALA A 110 -1.33 7.16 -8.31
N PHE A 111 -2.10 7.76 -9.21
CA PHE A 111 -3.56 7.72 -9.21
C PHE A 111 -4.10 6.30 -9.36
N TRP A 112 -3.63 5.58 -10.38
CA TRP A 112 -4.09 4.21 -10.64
C TRP A 112 -3.63 3.24 -9.57
N ALA A 113 -2.39 3.33 -9.10
CA ALA A 113 -1.88 2.50 -8.02
C ALA A 113 -2.68 2.68 -6.74
N THR A 114 -3.00 3.92 -6.39
CA THR A 114 -3.83 4.25 -5.23
C THR A 114 -5.25 3.72 -5.39
N THR A 115 -5.86 3.91 -6.56
CA THR A 115 -7.22 3.45 -6.86
C THR A 115 -7.32 1.92 -6.81
N VAL A 116 -6.38 1.21 -7.43
CA VAL A 116 -6.32 -0.27 -7.40
C VAL A 116 -6.14 -0.77 -5.97
N THR A 117 -5.28 -0.14 -5.18
CA THR A 117 -5.10 -0.48 -3.77
C THR A 117 -6.40 -0.30 -2.98
N TYR A 118 -7.14 0.77 -3.24
CA TYR A 118 -8.45 1.02 -2.63
C TYR A 118 -9.46 -0.07 -2.94
N ILE A 119 -9.55 -0.44 -4.22
CA ILE A 119 -10.45 -1.51 -4.68
C ILE A 119 -10.06 -2.82 -4.00
N PHE A 120 -8.78 -3.15 -3.97
CA PHE A 120 -8.27 -4.36 -3.34
C PHE A 120 -8.58 -4.41 -1.84
N LEU A 121 -8.34 -3.32 -1.12
CA LEU A 121 -8.66 -3.21 0.31
C LEU A 121 -10.17 -3.34 0.57
N GLY A 122 -10.99 -2.72 -0.27
CA GLY A 122 -12.45 -2.81 -0.17
C GLY A 122 -12.94 -4.25 -0.37
N VAL A 123 -12.41 -4.94 -1.36
CA VAL A 123 -12.74 -6.36 -1.63
C VAL A 123 -12.29 -7.23 -0.46
N MET A 124 -11.07 -7.04 0.05
CA MET A 124 -10.55 -7.78 1.20
C MET A 124 -11.41 -7.56 2.45
N MET A 125 -11.78 -6.33 2.73
CA MET A 125 -12.68 -6.01 3.86
C MET A 125 -14.04 -6.68 3.71
N CYS A 126 -14.61 -6.62 2.50
CA CYS A 126 -15.90 -7.28 2.21
C CYS A 126 -15.82 -8.80 2.42
N CYS A 127 -14.75 -9.44 1.89
CA CYS A 127 -14.53 -10.87 2.07
C CYS A 127 -14.35 -11.25 3.53
N CYS A 128 -13.60 -10.46 4.32
CA CYS A 128 -13.43 -10.69 5.75
C CYS A 128 -14.74 -10.55 6.52
N CYS A 129 -15.54 -9.55 6.19
CA CYS A 129 -16.87 -9.36 6.82
C CYS A 129 -17.81 -10.52 6.48
N CYS A 130 -17.85 -10.96 5.21
CA CYS A 130 -18.64 -12.11 4.78
C CYS A 130 -18.19 -13.39 5.50
N ALA A 131 -16.89 -13.63 5.60
CA ALA A 131 -16.34 -14.77 6.32
C ALA A 131 -16.72 -14.73 7.82
N ALA A 132 -16.61 -13.57 8.46
CA ALA A 132 -16.99 -13.41 9.87
C ALA A 132 -18.48 -13.70 10.10
N VAL A 133 -19.35 -13.24 9.21
CA VAL A 133 -20.79 -13.52 9.28
C VAL A 133 -21.07 -15.02 9.11
N VAL A 134 -20.44 -15.65 8.11
CA VAL A 134 -20.63 -17.08 7.84
C VAL A 134 -20.13 -17.93 9.02
N PHE A 135 -18.94 -17.66 9.55
CA PHE A 135 -18.40 -18.38 10.70
C PHE A 135 -19.20 -18.12 11.97
N GLY A 136 -19.63 -16.89 12.20
CA GLY A 136 -20.48 -16.54 13.34
C GLY A 136 -21.83 -17.25 13.31
N SER A 137 -22.47 -17.31 12.14
CA SER A 137 -23.75 -18.02 11.99
C SER A 137 -23.62 -19.54 12.13
N ALA A 138 -22.49 -20.10 11.62
CA ALA A 138 -22.20 -21.53 11.78
C ALA A 138 -21.96 -21.89 13.25
N ALA A 139 -21.20 -21.07 13.99
CA ALA A 139 -20.99 -21.27 15.42
C ALA A 139 -22.27 -21.19 16.23
N ALA A 140 -23.11 -20.20 15.95
CA ALA A 140 -24.41 -20.05 16.59
C ALA A 140 -25.34 -21.26 16.32
N ARG A 141 -25.26 -21.82 15.10
CA ARG A 141 -26.05 -23.00 14.73
C ARG A 141 -25.58 -24.27 15.45
N SER A 142 -24.27 -24.40 15.70
CA SER A 142 -23.72 -25.56 16.41
C SER A 142 -24.08 -25.55 17.90
N GLU A 143 -24.33 -24.39 18.52
CA GLU A 143 -24.77 -24.29 19.92
C GLU A 143 -26.24 -24.66 20.11
N GLN A 144 -27.07 -24.55 19.07
CA GLN A 144 -28.50 -24.87 19.14
C GLN A 144 -28.81 -26.37 18.86
N SER A 145 -27.82 -27.12 18.42
CA SER A 145 -27.98 -28.56 18.20
C SER A 145 -27.31 -29.36 19.30
#